data_d68e5c3a91426f52932ca1d3793e2134
#
_entry.id   d68e5c3a91426f52932ca1d3793e2134
#
_cell.length_a   1.000
_cell.length_b   1.000
_cell.length_c   1.000
_cell.angle_alpha   90.00
_cell.angle_beta   90.00
_cell.angle_gamma   90.00
#
_symmetry.space_group_name_H-M   'P 1'
#
loop_
_entity.id
_entity.type
_entity.pdbx_description
1 polymer ?
#
loop_
_entity_poly.entity_id
_entity_poly.type
_entity_poly.pdbx_seq_one_letter_code
_entity_poly.pdbx_strand_id
1 'polypeptide(L)'
;MRLEDTALDSEGQLVRGVQEVPSRAALSEILVTRQLDLLQVRRCWLPQRRARRPVLTLPEQIGLCQHLAHYLAAGLHLDEALRDLAGHADTPALRSLGQSLQRSLQGGMSLSQGLRPHLEANTAYIAELVAAGEQSGTLPTLLQRLGETL
;
A
#
# COMPACT_ATOMS: atom_id res chain seq x y z
N MET A 1 22.05 7.25 -0.42
CA MET A 1 22.25 7.61 0.99
C MET A 1 21.09 8.49 1.44
N ARG A 2 20.46 8.16 2.51
CA ARG A 2 19.32 8.93 3.05
C ARG A 2 19.84 9.86 4.14
N LEU A 3 19.65 11.13 4.00
CA LEU A 3 20.10 12.15 4.94
C LEU A 3 18.91 12.94 5.47
N GLU A 4 18.90 13.16 6.77
CA GLU A 4 17.99 14.09 7.42
C GLU A 4 18.68 15.46 7.49
N ASP A 5 18.05 16.46 6.94
CA ASP A 5 18.55 17.84 6.94
C ASP A 5 17.68 18.73 7.82
N THR A 6 18.31 19.65 8.49
CA THR A 6 17.64 20.75 9.18
C THR A 6 18.19 22.04 8.59
N ALA A 7 17.33 22.82 7.99
CA ALA A 7 17.67 24.05 7.31
C ALA A 7 16.82 25.22 7.80
N LEU A 8 17.30 26.44 7.63
CA LEU A 8 16.55 27.67 7.84
C LEU A 8 16.04 28.18 6.49
N ASP A 9 14.77 28.55 6.43
CA ASP A 9 14.23 29.24 5.27
C ASP A 9 14.54 30.75 5.32
N SER A 10 14.14 31.46 4.29
CA SER A 10 14.35 32.90 4.17
C SER A 10 13.64 33.73 5.25
N GLU A 11 12.69 33.14 5.95
CA GLU A 11 11.92 33.76 7.05
C GLU A 11 12.45 33.37 8.44
N GLY A 12 13.52 32.59 8.49
CA GLY A 12 14.16 32.15 9.73
C GLY A 12 13.44 30.98 10.42
N GLN A 13 12.58 30.26 9.71
CA GLN A 13 11.90 29.08 10.23
C GLN A 13 12.72 27.81 10.01
N LEU A 14 12.72 26.93 11.02
CA LEU A 14 13.38 25.64 10.92
C LEU A 14 12.56 24.67 10.05
N VAL A 15 13.14 24.25 8.94
CA VAL A 15 12.58 23.24 8.06
C VAL A 15 13.38 21.96 8.21
N ARG A 16 12.70 20.85 8.49
CA ARG A 16 13.30 19.52 8.55
C ARG A 16 12.85 18.71 7.34
N GLY A 17 13.78 18.08 6.66
CA GLY A 17 13.51 17.23 5.53
C GLY A 17 14.32 15.94 5.58
N VAL A 18 13.85 14.92 4.87
CA VAL A 18 14.60 13.69 4.64
C VAL A 18 14.72 13.53 3.14
N GLN A 19 15.95 13.50 2.64
CA GLN A 19 16.20 13.38 1.22
C GLN A 19 17.14 12.21 0.93
N GLU A 20 16.87 11.53 -0.16
CA GLU A 20 17.73 10.47 -0.67
C GLU A 20 18.66 11.07 -1.72
N VAL A 21 19.91 11.14 -1.38
CA VAL A 21 20.94 11.77 -2.23
C VAL A 21 22.19 10.90 -2.30
N PRO A 22 22.93 10.92 -3.42
CA PRO A 22 24.12 10.09 -3.57
C PRO A 22 25.28 10.54 -2.65
N SER A 23 25.30 11.81 -2.26
CA SER A 23 26.34 12.34 -1.39
C SER A 23 25.87 13.55 -0.59
N ARG A 24 26.62 13.91 0.47
CA ARG A 24 26.39 15.13 1.27
C ARG A 24 26.55 16.41 0.45
N ALA A 25 27.46 16.41 -0.53
CA ALA A 25 27.67 17.53 -1.43
C ALA A 25 26.45 17.77 -2.34
N ALA A 26 25.84 16.71 -2.86
CA ALA A 26 24.61 16.81 -3.65
C ALA A 26 23.43 17.38 -2.84
N LEU A 27 23.34 17.07 -1.53
CA LEU A 27 22.34 17.67 -0.66
C LEU A 27 22.52 19.18 -0.52
N SER A 28 23.75 19.64 -0.33
CA SER A 28 24.04 21.08 -0.20
C SER A 28 23.69 21.85 -1.46
N GLU A 29 23.92 21.30 -2.65
CA GLU A 29 23.53 21.91 -3.92
C GLU A 29 22.00 22.04 -4.05
N ILE A 30 21.26 21.01 -3.65
CA ILE A 30 19.79 21.04 -3.68
C ILE A 30 19.23 22.10 -2.73
N LEU A 31 19.81 22.22 -1.53
CA LEU A 31 19.37 23.19 -0.53
C LEU A 31 19.68 24.63 -0.95
N VAL A 32 20.84 24.88 -1.53
CA VAL A 32 21.19 26.18 -2.08
C VAL A 32 20.22 26.61 -3.18
N THR A 33 19.85 25.67 -4.05
CA THR A 33 18.86 25.93 -5.12
C THR A 33 17.48 26.30 -4.55
N ARG A 34 17.14 25.80 -3.36
CA ARG A 34 15.88 26.09 -2.66
C ARG A 34 15.97 27.29 -1.71
N GLN A 35 17.09 28.03 -1.70
CA GLN A 35 17.35 29.15 -0.78
C GLN A 35 17.22 28.77 0.71
N LEU A 36 17.66 27.57 1.05
CA LEU A 36 17.66 27.05 2.41
C LEU A 36 19.09 26.98 2.93
N ASP A 37 19.31 27.52 4.13
CA ASP A 37 20.60 27.44 4.81
C ASP A 37 20.70 26.14 5.61
N LEU A 38 21.69 25.31 5.27
CA LEU A 38 21.93 24.04 5.92
C LEU A 38 22.50 24.25 7.33
N LEU A 39 21.74 23.90 8.39
CA LEU A 39 22.19 23.98 9.77
C LEU A 39 22.80 22.66 10.26
N GLN A 40 22.18 21.56 9.95
CA GLN A 40 22.60 20.24 10.42
C GLN A 40 22.21 19.14 9.44
N VAL A 41 23.14 18.22 9.18
CA VAL A 41 22.89 17.00 8.44
C VAL A 41 23.15 15.81 9.36
N ARG A 42 22.16 14.98 9.55
CA ARG A 42 22.30 13.71 10.24
C ARG A 42 22.08 12.57 9.26
N ARG A 43 22.96 11.56 9.34
CA ARG A 43 22.74 10.32 8.62
C ARG A 43 21.55 9.60 9.25
N CYS A 44 20.46 9.53 8.51
CA CYS A 44 19.28 8.80 8.94
C CYS A 44 19.57 7.30 8.85
N TRP A 45 20.02 6.72 9.97
CA TRP A 45 20.31 5.28 10.10
C TRP A 45 19.09 4.52 10.62
N LEU A 46 17.90 5.03 10.40
CA LEU A 46 16.70 4.24 10.59
C LEU A 46 16.74 3.16 9.51
N PRO A 47 16.86 1.88 9.91
CA PRO A 47 16.58 0.84 8.94
C PRO A 47 15.21 1.18 8.38
N GLN A 48 15.14 1.28 7.07
CA GLN A 48 13.85 1.29 6.42
C GLN A 48 13.16 0.03 6.95
N ARG A 49 12.37 0.17 8.02
CA ARG A 49 11.28 -0.76 8.19
C ARG A 49 10.50 -0.61 6.89
N ARG A 50 10.84 -1.45 5.91
CA ARG A 50 9.83 -1.82 4.93
C ARG A 50 8.66 -2.11 5.81
N ALA A 51 7.70 -1.21 5.82
CA ALA A 51 6.46 -1.44 6.55
C ALA A 51 6.07 -2.83 6.09
N ARG A 52 6.25 -3.82 6.98
CA ARG A 52 5.87 -5.19 6.68
C ARG A 52 4.42 -5.04 6.32
N ARG A 53 4.12 -5.21 5.04
CA ARG A 53 2.75 -5.16 4.58
C ARG A 53 2.03 -6.18 5.44
N PRO A 54 0.99 -5.78 6.17
CA PRO A 54 0.35 -6.68 7.11
C PRO A 54 -0.10 -7.92 6.34
N VAL A 55 0.36 -9.07 6.77
CA VAL A 55 -0.07 -10.35 6.23
C VAL A 55 -1.47 -10.61 6.78
N LEU A 56 -2.40 -10.96 5.92
CA LEU A 56 -3.77 -11.23 6.31
C LEU A 56 -3.89 -12.53 7.10
N THR A 57 -4.55 -12.47 8.23
CA THR A 57 -5.00 -13.66 8.94
C THR A 57 -6.11 -14.37 8.16
N LEU A 58 -6.36 -15.63 8.47
CA LEU A 58 -7.41 -16.41 7.79
C LEU A 58 -8.80 -15.75 7.89
N PRO A 59 -9.27 -15.29 9.06
CA PRO A 59 -10.54 -14.57 9.17
C PRO A 59 -10.60 -13.31 8.31
N GLU A 60 -9.51 -12.58 8.19
CA GLU A 60 -9.43 -11.40 7.35
C GLU A 60 -9.48 -11.72 5.85
N GLN A 61 -8.87 -12.83 5.45
CA GLN A 61 -8.96 -13.33 4.07
C GLN A 61 -10.40 -13.73 3.71
N ILE A 62 -11.07 -14.43 4.61
CA ILE A 62 -12.49 -14.79 4.46
C ILE A 62 -13.36 -13.53 4.36
N GLY A 63 -13.18 -12.58 5.27
CA GLY A 63 -13.90 -11.31 5.29
C GLY A 63 -13.70 -10.51 4.00
N LEU A 64 -12.49 -10.45 3.49
CA LEU A 64 -12.17 -9.81 2.21
C LEU A 64 -12.91 -10.47 1.05
N CYS A 65 -12.81 -11.79 0.93
CA CYS A 65 -13.45 -12.53 -0.16
C CYS A 65 -14.97 -12.36 -0.13
N GLN A 66 -15.59 -12.47 1.04
CA GLN A 66 -17.04 -12.30 1.22
C GLN A 66 -17.49 -10.87 0.89
N HIS A 67 -16.76 -9.87 1.36
CA HIS A 67 -17.06 -8.47 1.11
C HIS A 67 -17.00 -8.15 -0.39
N LEU A 68 -15.92 -8.50 -1.05
CA LEU A 68 -15.76 -8.29 -2.48
C LEU A 68 -16.78 -9.07 -3.29
N ALA A 69 -17.06 -10.33 -2.94
CA ALA A 69 -18.07 -11.14 -3.61
C ALA A 69 -19.46 -10.51 -3.53
N HIS A 70 -19.83 -10.01 -2.35
CA HIS A 70 -21.12 -9.35 -2.14
C HIS A 70 -21.29 -8.11 -3.02
N TYR A 71 -20.28 -7.23 -3.04
CA TYR A 71 -20.35 -5.99 -3.85
C TYR A 71 -20.31 -6.26 -5.34
N LEU A 72 -19.48 -7.18 -5.80
CA LEU A 72 -19.40 -7.53 -7.22
C LEU A 72 -20.67 -8.24 -7.70
N ALA A 73 -21.28 -9.08 -6.86
CA ALA A 73 -22.58 -9.70 -7.17
C ALA A 73 -23.72 -8.68 -7.28
N ALA A 74 -23.63 -7.56 -6.55
CA ALA A 74 -24.56 -6.45 -6.65
C ALA A 74 -24.33 -5.55 -7.87
N GLY A 75 -23.36 -5.86 -8.72
CA GLY A 75 -23.05 -5.11 -9.94
C GLY A 75 -22.13 -3.91 -9.76
N LEU A 76 -21.54 -3.75 -8.57
CA LEU A 76 -20.55 -2.70 -8.32
C LEU A 76 -19.19 -3.05 -8.92
N HIS A 77 -18.45 -2.03 -9.33
CA HIS A 77 -17.09 -2.20 -9.79
C HIS A 77 -16.13 -2.52 -8.64
N LEU A 78 -15.03 -3.18 -8.95
CA LEU A 78 -14.01 -3.54 -7.98
C LEU A 78 -13.45 -2.30 -7.23
N ASP A 79 -13.25 -1.18 -7.92
CA ASP A 79 -12.87 0.10 -7.33
C ASP A 79 -13.81 0.56 -6.22
N GLU A 80 -15.11 0.48 -6.46
CA GLU A 80 -16.14 0.89 -5.52
C GLU A 80 -16.18 -0.04 -4.31
N ALA A 81 -16.03 -1.35 -4.54
CA ALA A 81 -15.93 -2.34 -3.48
C ALA A 81 -14.72 -2.11 -2.57
N LEU A 82 -13.58 -1.81 -3.15
CA LEU A 82 -12.35 -1.52 -2.39
C LEU A 82 -12.43 -0.18 -1.66
N ARG A 83 -13.07 0.81 -2.24
CA ARG A 83 -13.30 2.10 -1.59
C ARG A 83 -14.18 1.95 -0.36
N ASP A 84 -15.24 1.16 -0.45
CA ASP A 84 -16.10 0.85 0.68
C ASP A 84 -15.35 0.07 1.76
N LEU A 85 -14.57 -0.93 1.38
CA LEU A 85 -13.71 -1.69 2.28
C LEU A 85 -12.75 -0.76 3.04
N ALA A 86 -12.13 0.18 2.35
CA ALA A 86 -11.19 1.14 2.95
C ALA A 86 -11.87 2.10 3.95
N GLY A 87 -13.14 2.41 3.75
CA GLY A 87 -13.89 3.35 4.59
C GLY A 87 -14.70 2.70 5.72
N HIS A 88 -15.20 1.50 5.51
CA HIS A 88 -16.24 0.91 6.37
C HIS A 88 -15.93 -0.50 6.89
N ALA A 89 -14.79 -1.08 6.56
CA ALA A 89 -14.44 -2.43 7.05
C ALA A 89 -14.37 -2.48 8.58
N ASP A 90 -14.77 -3.63 9.15
CA ASP A 90 -14.88 -3.82 10.60
C ASP A 90 -13.51 -3.75 11.30
N THR A 91 -12.45 -4.17 10.64
CA THR A 91 -11.10 -4.20 11.21
C THR A 91 -10.18 -3.15 10.58
N PRO A 92 -9.27 -2.54 11.36
CA PRO A 92 -8.26 -1.63 10.81
C PRO A 92 -7.37 -2.29 9.74
N ALA A 93 -7.09 -3.59 9.89
CA ALA A 93 -6.30 -4.35 8.93
C ALA A 93 -6.97 -4.43 7.56
N LEU A 94 -8.27 -4.70 7.51
CA LEU A 94 -9.06 -4.72 6.27
C LEU A 94 -9.18 -3.33 5.64
N ARG A 95 -9.32 -2.29 6.44
CA ARG A 95 -9.32 -0.90 5.94
C ARG A 95 -8.00 -0.53 5.29
N SER A 96 -6.88 -0.83 5.94
CA SER A 96 -5.53 -0.61 5.38
C SER A 96 -5.32 -1.41 4.09
N LEU A 97 -5.79 -2.65 4.07
CA LEU A 97 -5.73 -3.48 2.88
C LEU A 97 -6.54 -2.89 1.72
N GLY A 98 -7.76 -2.44 1.99
CA GLY A 98 -8.61 -1.77 0.99
C GLY A 98 -7.92 -0.56 0.37
N GLN A 99 -7.27 0.26 1.17
CA GLN A 99 -6.49 1.41 0.70
C GLN A 99 -5.29 0.98 -0.16
N SER A 100 -4.56 -0.04 0.27
CA SER A 100 -3.41 -0.58 -0.45
C SER A 100 -3.81 -1.17 -1.80
N LEU A 101 -4.88 -1.96 -1.84
CA LEU A 101 -5.39 -2.55 -3.07
C LEU A 101 -5.95 -1.49 -4.03
N GLN A 102 -6.64 -0.49 -3.50
CA GLN A 102 -7.14 0.63 -4.31
C GLN A 102 -6.01 1.39 -5.00
N ARG A 103 -4.91 1.67 -4.29
CA ARG A 103 -3.71 2.29 -4.87
C ARG A 103 -3.07 1.41 -5.94
N SER A 104 -2.99 0.10 -5.70
CA SER A 104 -2.43 -0.86 -6.66
C SER A 104 -3.23 -0.89 -7.96
N LEU A 105 -4.56 -0.90 -7.88
CA LEU A 105 -5.43 -0.86 -9.06
C LEU A 105 -5.33 0.47 -9.81
N GLN A 106 -5.24 1.59 -9.11
CA GLN A 106 -5.00 2.90 -9.72
C GLN A 106 -3.67 2.98 -10.44
N GLY A 107 -2.66 2.24 -9.97
CA GLY A 107 -1.36 2.10 -10.61
C GLY A 107 -1.33 1.10 -11.78
N GLY A 108 -2.45 0.51 -12.17
CA GLY A 108 -2.56 -0.45 -13.26
C GLY A 108 -2.30 -1.90 -12.89
N MET A 109 -2.18 -2.22 -11.60
CA MET A 109 -2.02 -3.60 -11.14
C MET A 109 -3.38 -4.32 -11.07
N SER A 110 -3.37 -5.65 -11.25
CA SER A 110 -4.56 -6.48 -11.03
C SER A 110 -4.79 -6.73 -9.52
N LEU A 111 -6.00 -7.18 -9.17
CA LEU A 111 -6.33 -7.55 -7.79
C LEU A 111 -5.39 -8.65 -7.27
N SER A 112 -5.12 -9.66 -8.07
CA SER A 112 -4.19 -10.75 -7.71
C SER A 112 -2.78 -10.25 -7.42
N GLN A 113 -2.26 -9.35 -8.23
CA GLN A 113 -0.96 -8.71 -8.02
C GLN A 113 -0.93 -7.88 -6.73
N GLY A 114 -1.98 -7.14 -6.45
CA GLY A 114 -2.12 -6.36 -5.23
C GLY A 114 -2.24 -7.21 -3.96
N LEU A 115 -2.85 -8.38 -4.05
CA LEU A 115 -3.04 -9.30 -2.92
C LEU A 115 -1.77 -10.08 -2.54
N ARG A 116 -0.93 -10.43 -3.49
CA ARG A 116 0.26 -11.28 -3.26
C ARG A 116 1.11 -10.87 -2.07
N PRO A 117 1.44 -9.58 -1.87
CA PRO A 117 2.26 -9.16 -0.73
C PRO A 117 1.60 -9.33 0.63
N HIS A 118 0.29 -9.52 0.67
CA HIS A 118 -0.50 -9.66 1.89
C HIS A 118 -0.83 -11.12 2.24
N LEU A 119 -0.40 -12.07 1.42
CA LEU A 119 -0.65 -13.50 1.60
C LEU A 119 0.63 -14.20 2.07
N GLU A 120 0.45 -15.20 2.92
CA GLU A 120 1.52 -16.11 3.31
C GLU A 120 1.79 -17.18 2.24
N ALA A 121 2.92 -17.87 2.35
CA ALA A 121 3.31 -18.91 1.41
C ALA A 121 2.25 -20.04 1.26
N ASN A 122 1.61 -20.40 2.38
CA ASN A 122 0.56 -21.41 2.41
C ASN A 122 -0.79 -20.95 1.83
N THR A 123 -0.98 -19.65 1.68
CA THR A 123 -2.21 -19.05 1.12
C THR A 123 -1.97 -18.32 -0.21
N ALA A 124 -0.76 -18.37 -0.73
CA ALA A 124 -0.40 -17.73 -1.99
C ALA A 124 -1.22 -18.23 -3.19
N TYR A 125 -1.75 -19.47 -3.13
CA TYR A 125 -2.65 -20.00 -4.15
C TYR A 125 -3.93 -19.17 -4.34
N ILE A 126 -4.34 -18.40 -3.33
CA ILE A 126 -5.50 -17.50 -3.43
C ILE A 126 -5.27 -16.46 -4.52
N ALA A 127 -4.06 -15.89 -4.60
CA ALA A 127 -3.72 -14.94 -5.66
C ALA A 127 -3.78 -15.58 -7.04
N GLU A 128 -3.38 -16.84 -7.19
CA GLU A 128 -3.46 -17.57 -8.45
C GLU A 128 -4.92 -17.82 -8.87
N LEU A 129 -5.77 -18.19 -7.92
CA LEU A 129 -7.20 -18.36 -8.17
C LEU A 129 -7.87 -17.03 -8.53
N VAL A 130 -7.53 -15.95 -7.85
CA VAL A 130 -8.05 -14.61 -8.17
C VAL A 130 -7.61 -14.20 -9.57
N ALA A 131 -6.36 -14.45 -9.95
CA ALA A 131 -5.86 -14.17 -11.30
C ALA A 131 -6.65 -14.94 -12.37
N ALA A 132 -6.94 -16.22 -12.13
CA ALA A 132 -7.78 -17.02 -13.02
C ALA A 132 -9.21 -16.48 -13.14
N GLY A 133 -9.80 -16.02 -12.04
CA GLY A 133 -11.12 -15.39 -12.02
C GLY A 133 -11.15 -14.05 -12.76
N GLU A 134 -10.11 -13.26 -12.65
CA GLU A 134 -9.97 -12.00 -13.41
C GLU A 134 -9.89 -12.24 -14.92
N GLN A 135 -9.14 -13.24 -15.34
CA GLN A 135 -8.99 -13.59 -16.77
C GLN A 135 -10.26 -14.18 -17.38
N SER A 136 -10.99 -14.98 -16.62
CA SER A 136 -12.20 -15.66 -17.10
C SER A 136 -13.48 -14.86 -16.91
N GLY A 137 -13.43 -13.72 -16.18
CA GLY A 137 -14.61 -12.92 -15.84
C GLY A 137 -15.53 -13.57 -14.79
N THR A 138 -15.05 -14.57 -14.05
CA THR A 138 -15.79 -15.32 -13.02
C THR A 138 -15.39 -14.92 -11.59
N LEU A 139 -14.76 -13.77 -11.42
CA LEU A 139 -14.25 -13.30 -10.14
C LEU A 139 -15.28 -13.30 -9.01
N PRO A 140 -16.54 -12.81 -9.20
CA PRO A 140 -17.53 -12.80 -8.13
C PRO A 140 -17.85 -14.20 -7.61
N THR A 141 -18.04 -15.17 -8.50
CA THR A 141 -18.35 -16.56 -8.13
C THR A 141 -17.18 -17.22 -7.42
N LEU A 142 -15.97 -16.95 -7.89
CA LEU A 142 -14.75 -17.49 -7.30
C LEU A 142 -14.51 -16.95 -5.90
N LEU A 143 -14.69 -15.65 -5.68
CA LEU A 143 -14.55 -15.00 -4.37
C LEU A 143 -15.60 -15.53 -3.37
N GLN A 144 -16.83 -15.76 -3.82
CA GLN A 144 -17.86 -16.37 -2.99
C GLN A 144 -17.43 -17.77 -2.52
N ARG A 145 -16.97 -18.59 -3.44
CA ARG A 145 -16.49 -19.95 -3.12
C ARG A 145 -15.29 -19.95 -2.19
N LEU A 146 -14.35 -19.02 -2.39
CA LEU A 146 -13.21 -18.88 -1.49
C LEU A 146 -13.65 -18.51 -0.07
N GLY A 147 -14.57 -17.58 0.06
CA GLY A 147 -15.12 -17.19 1.36
C GLY A 147 -15.84 -18.32 2.10
N GLU A 148 -16.43 -19.24 1.37
CA GLU A 148 -17.12 -20.43 1.94
C GLU A 148 -16.14 -21.56 2.27
N THR A 149 -15.05 -21.68 1.54
CA THR A 149 -14.08 -22.79 1.64
C THR A 149 -12.96 -22.51 2.65
N LEU A 150 -12.56 -21.28 2.78
CA LEU A 150 -11.55 -20.85 3.75
C LEU A 150 -12.13 -20.89 5.18
#